data_eededfd391e407771a39ad2ec13606a6
#
_entry.id   eededfd391e407771a39ad2ec13606a6
#
_cell.length_a   1.000
_cell.length_b   1.000
_cell.length_c   1.000
_cell.angle_alpha   90.00
_cell.angle_beta   90.00
_cell.angle_gamma   90.00
#
_symmetry.space_group_name_H-M   'P 1'
#
loop_
_entity.id
_entity.type
_entity.pdbx_description
1 polymer ?
#
loop_
_entity_poly.entity_id
_entity_poly.type
_entity_poly.pdbx_seq_one_letter_code
_entity_poly.pdbx_strand_id
1 'polypeptide(L)'
;MSRLAACAFSVFAAAGIAGAEGLPFDVGGPFTLTDHRGQERSEVDPDGNAQLVFFGYANCQQVCSAALPMMAEVAETLEADGLEISPIMITVDPKRDTVSKIGAPLKQHHPDFIGLTGSEDALQVAYDAYSVEKEEIFFDPEFGPVFSHGSFIYLLDAKGEVLTLFPPILAPEAAAEIVTKYVKSIG
;
A
#
# COMPACT_ATOMS: atom_id res chain seq x y z
N MET A 1 59.42 44.63 -6.55
CA MET A 1 58.60 43.85 -7.50
C MET A 1 58.04 42.70 -6.73
N SER A 2 56.80 42.88 -6.17
CA SER A 2 56.17 41.93 -5.31
C SER A 2 55.03 41.23 -6.09
N ARG A 3 55.11 39.92 -6.24
CA ARG A 3 54.09 39.13 -6.93
C ARG A 3 53.14 38.55 -5.86
N LEU A 4 51.92 39.07 -5.80
CA LEU A 4 50.83 38.44 -5.07
C LEU A 4 50.31 37.25 -5.86
N ALA A 5 50.37 36.08 -5.27
CA ALA A 5 49.70 34.87 -5.76
C ALA A 5 48.28 34.81 -5.15
N ALA A 6 47.26 34.86 -5.99
CA ALA A 6 45.88 34.68 -5.59
C ALA A 6 45.57 33.17 -5.56
N CYS A 7 45.31 32.61 -4.36
CA CYS A 7 44.75 31.27 -4.20
C CYS A 7 43.24 31.32 -4.40
N ALA A 8 42.75 30.72 -5.48
CA ALA A 8 41.33 30.50 -5.68
C ALA A 8 40.91 29.24 -4.88
N PHE A 9 40.11 29.44 -3.84
CA PHE A 9 39.44 28.36 -3.11
C PHE A 9 38.16 27.96 -3.86
N SER A 10 38.19 26.82 -4.54
CA SER A 10 37.01 26.23 -5.11
C SER A 10 36.23 25.50 -4.00
N VAL A 11 35.10 26.06 -3.60
CA VAL A 11 34.15 25.40 -2.70
C VAL A 11 33.35 24.42 -3.55
N PHE A 12 33.62 23.13 -3.43
CA PHE A 12 32.76 22.07 -3.92
C PHE A 12 31.57 21.93 -2.95
N ALA A 13 30.41 22.45 -3.35
CA ALA A 13 29.16 22.13 -2.70
C ALA A 13 28.79 20.68 -3.06
N ALA A 14 29.02 19.73 -2.16
CA ALA A 14 28.44 18.40 -2.25
C ALA A 14 26.93 18.56 -1.99
N ALA A 15 26.13 18.53 -3.07
CA ALA A 15 24.69 18.32 -2.93
C ALA A 15 24.49 16.89 -2.42
N GLY A 16 24.23 16.77 -1.12
CA GLY A 16 23.78 15.51 -0.52
C GLY A 16 22.47 15.11 -1.17
N ILE A 17 22.44 13.97 -1.84
CA ILE A 17 21.20 13.29 -2.22
C ILE A 17 20.54 12.91 -0.88
N ALA A 18 19.47 13.61 -0.50
CA ALA A 18 18.62 13.17 0.58
C ALA A 18 17.92 11.89 0.09
N GLY A 19 18.54 10.75 0.38
CA GLY A 19 17.86 9.46 0.25
C GLY A 19 16.59 9.50 1.08
N ALA A 20 15.51 8.90 0.63
CA ALA A 20 14.34 8.69 1.44
C ALA A 20 14.78 7.93 2.69
N GLU A 21 14.73 8.59 3.86
CA GLU A 21 14.96 7.90 5.12
C GLU A 21 13.86 6.86 5.26
N GLY A 22 14.24 5.57 5.47
CA GLY A 22 13.29 4.49 5.72
C GLY A 22 12.40 4.81 6.93
N LEU A 23 11.31 4.08 7.05
CA LEU A 23 10.42 4.23 8.20
C LEU A 23 11.21 4.01 9.50
N PRO A 24 10.87 4.75 10.60
CA PRO A 24 11.59 4.64 11.87
C PRO A 24 11.29 3.32 12.64
N PHE A 25 10.57 2.41 12.04
CA PHE A 25 10.19 1.10 12.57
C PHE A 25 10.14 0.07 11.43
N ASP A 26 10.38 -1.19 11.77
CA ASP A 26 10.27 -2.29 10.83
C ASP A 26 8.79 -2.59 10.55
N VAL A 27 8.40 -2.54 9.28
CA VAL A 27 7.06 -2.89 8.81
C VAL A 27 7.16 -3.40 7.37
N GLY A 28 6.34 -4.39 7.05
CA GLY A 28 6.43 -5.11 5.78
C GLY A 28 7.20 -6.43 5.94
N GLY A 29 7.11 -7.26 4.94
CA GLY A 29 7.77 -8.56 4.92
C GLY A 29 7.03 -9.56 4.05
N PRO A 30 7.61 -10.75 3.86
CA PRO A 30 7.09 -11.75 2.96
C PRO A 30 5.75 -12.34 3.45
N PHE A 31 4.85 -12.54 2.51
CA PHE A 31 3.63 -13.32 2.70
C PHE A 31 3.37 -14.19 1.46
N THR A 32 2.50 -15.18 1.61
CA THR A 32 1.97 -15.98 0.50
C THR A 32 0.47 -16.11 0.67
N LEU A 33 -0.29 -15.47 -0.20
CA LEU A 33 -1.75 -15.43 -0.20
C LEU A 33 -2.30 -15.82 -1.57
N THR A 34 -3.62 -15.92 -1.69
CA THR A 34 -4.30 -16.25 -2.95
C THR A 34 -5.13 -15.06 -3.40
N ASP A 35 -5.01 -14.67 -4.67
CA ASP A 35 -5.81 -13.59 -5.24
C ASP A 35 -7.23 -14.07 -5.61
N HIS A 36 -8.09 -13.12 -5.95
CA HIS A 36 -9.49 -13.39 -6.36
C HIS A 36 -9.63 -14.19 -7.67
N ARG A 37 -8.51 -14.44 -8.39
CA ARG A 37 -8.44 -15.31 -9.58
C ARG A 37 -7.94 -16.71 -9.26
N GLY A 38 -7.57 -16.97 -7.99
CA GLY A 38 -7.01 -18.23 -7.53
C GLY A 38 -5.51 -18.38 -7.79
N GLN A 39 -4.81 -17.28 -8.05
CA GLN A 39 -3.37 -17.27 -8.25
C GLN A 39 -2.64 -16.94 -6.96
N GLU A 40 -1.49 -17.57 -6.74
CA GLU A 40 -0.61 -17.25 -5.63
C GLU A 40 0.02 -15.87 -5.81
N ARG A 41 0.04 -15.09 -4.74
CA ARG A 41 0.62 -13.75 -4.68
C ARG A 41 1.46 -13.59 -3.42
N SER A 42 2.58 -12.91 -3.59
CA SER A 42 3.42 -12.46 -2.49
C SER A 42 3.40 -10.93 -2.39
N GLU A 43 4.27 -10.37 -1.55
CA GLU A 43 4.54 -8.93 -1.45
C GLU A 43 5.16 -8.36 -2.74
N VAL A 44 5.81 -9.21 -3.54
CA VAL A 44 6.41 -8.81 -4.82
C VAL A 44 5.34 -8.68 -5.89
N ASP A 45 5.28 -7.54 -6.57
CA ASP A 45 4.35 -7.36 -7.68
C ASP A 45 4.87 -8.08 -8.96
N PRO A 46 4.08 -8.99 -9.58
CA PRO A 46 4.53 -9.76 -10.73
C PRO A 46 4.70 -8.92 -12.00
N ASP A 47 4.05 -7.78 -12.08
CA ASP A 47 4.07 -6.88 -13.24
C ASP A 47 5.11 -5.76 -13.05
N GLY A 48 5.75 -5.71 -11.86
CA GLY A 48 6.78 -4.74 -11.54
C GLY A 48 6.26 -3.36 -11.15
N ASN A 49 5.00 -3.27 -10.75
CA ASN A 49 4.36 -2.04 -10.32
C ASN A 49 4.58 -1.78 -8.83
N ALA A 50 4.55 -0.51 -8.43
CA ALA A 50 4.36 -0.15 -7.03
C ALA A 50 2.95 -0.56 -6.60
N GLN A 51 2.73 -0.74 -5.29
CA GLN A 51 1.50 -1.29 -4.76
C GLN A 51 0.93 -0.41 -3.66
N LEU A 52 -0.38 -0.20 -3.66
CA LEU A 52 -1.13 0.32 -2.52
C LEU A 52 -1.80 -0.85 -1.81
N VAL A 53 -1.36 -1.16 -0.59
CA VAL A 53 -1.87 -2.29 0.18
C VAL A 53 -2.70 -1.79 1.36
N PHE A 54 -3.91 -2.33 1.49
CA PHE A 54 -4.82 -2.04 2.59
C PHE A 54 -5.35 -3.34 3.20
N PHE A 55 -5.40 -3.40 4.52
CA PHE A 55 -6.01 -4.51 5.24
C PHE A 55 -7.45 -4.14 5.58
N GLY A 56 -8.40 -4.95 5.11
CA GLY A 56 -9.82 -4.65 5.25
C GLY A 56 -10.70 -5.85 4.91
N TYR A 57 -11.99 -5.63 4.67
CA TYR A 57 -12.91 -6.67 4.21
C TYR A 57 -14.00 -6.08 3.31
N ALA A 58 -14.47 -6.87 2.35
CA ALA A 58 -15.32 -6.40 1.25
C ALA A 58 -16.67 -5.81 1.71
N ASN A 59 -17.23 -6.29 2.83
CA ASN A 59 -18.50 -5.81 3.38
C ASN A 59 -18.34 -4.80 4.53
N CYS A 60 -17.21 -4.14 4.63
CA CYS A 60 -16.96 -3.13 5.65
C CYS A 60 -17.75 -1.85 5.39
N GLN A 61 -18.57 -1.46 6.37
CA GLN A 61 -19.36 -0.22 6.31
C GLN A 61 -18.68 0.97 7.02
N GLN A 62 -17.41 0.83 7.39
CA GLN A 62 -16.66 1.81 8.18
C GLN A 62 -15.44 2.35 7.39
N VAL A 63 -14.24 2.14 7.91
CA VAL A 63 -13.02 2.72 7.34
C VAL A 63 -12.72 2.27 5.90
N CYS A 64 -13.11 1.06 5.52
CA CYS A 64 -12.92 0.58 4.15
C CYS A 64 -13.78 1.39 3.14
N SER A 65 -14.92 1.95 3.58
CA SER A 65 -15.75 2.80 2.75
C SER A 65 -15.06 4.13 2.37
N ALA A 66 -14.01 4.53 3.08
CA ALA A 66 -13.16 5.66 2.70
C ALA A 66 -11.88 5.21 1.98
N ALA A 67 -11.26 4.11 2.44
CA ALA A 67 -9.99 3.65 1.93
C ALA A 67 -10.06 3.14 0.48
N LEU A 68 -11.03 2.29 0.16
CA LEU A 68 -11.13 1.69 -1.17
C LEU A 68 -11.43 2.72 -2.28
N PRO A 69 -12.41 3.65 -2.13
CA PRO A 69 -12.59 4.74 -3.10
C PRO A 69 -11.34 5.62 -3.25
N MET A 70 -10.70 5.98 -2.14
CA MET A 70 -9.50 6.82 -2.19
C MET A 70 -8.36 6.11 -2.95
N MET A 71 -8.13 4.82 -2.70
CA MET A 71 -7.13 4.04 -3.45
C MET A 71 -7.47 3.96 -4.93
N ALA A 72 -8.76 3.84 -5.29
CA ALA A 72 -9.22 3.86 -6.68
C ALA A 72 -8.91 5.19 -7.35
N GLU A 73 -9.27 6.31 -6.73
CA GLU A 73 -9.01 7.66 -7.27
C GLU A 73 -7.51 7.95 -7.41
N VAL A 74 -6.69 7.47 -6.46
CA VAL A 74 -5.22 7.55 -6.57
C VAL A 74 -4.71 6.73 -7.76
N ALA A 75 -5.19 5.50 -7.94
CA ALA A 75 -4.80 4.66 -9.06
C ALA A 75 -5.17 5.30 -10.41
N GLU A 76 -6.41 5.79 -10.56
CA GLU A 76 -6.87 6.51 -11.76
C GLU A 76 -6.02 7.76 -12.06
N THR A 77 -5.68 8.54 -11.02
CA THR A 77 -4.86 9.75 -11.18
C THR A 77 -3.45 9.42 -11.67
N LEU A 78 -2.83 8.38 -11.09
CA LEU A 78 -1.48 7.96 -11.45
C LEU A 78 -1.43 7.33 -12.84
N GLU A 79 -2.44 6.52 -13.20
CA GLU A 79 -2.57 5.92 -14.53
C GLU A 79 -2.69 7.01 -15.63
N ALA A 80 -3.45 8.07 -15.37
CA ALA A 80 -3.54 9.22 -16.27
C ALA A 80 -2.20 9.94 -16.48
N ASP A 81 -1.32 9.88 -15.47
CA ASP A 81 0.05 10.41 -15.52
C ASP A 81 1.08 9.39 -16.07
N GLY A 82 0.63 8.20 -16.48
CA GLY A 82 1.46 7.12 -17.02
C GLY A 82 2.26 6.34 -15.98
N LEU A 83 1.79 6.33 -14.72
CA LEU A 83 2.39 5.60 -13.61
C LEU A 83 1.42 4.48 -13.18
N GLU A 84 1.77 3.24 -13.50
CA GLU A 84 0.99 2.07 -13.09
C GLU A 84 1.18 1.77 -11.60
N ILE A 85 0.08 1.49 -10.91
CA ILE A 85 0.08 1.07 -9.51
C ILE A 85 -0.95 -0.02 -9.28
N SER A 86 -0.62 -1.01 -8.44
CA SER A 86 -1.51 -2.12 -8.11
C SER A 86 -2.28 -1.83 -6.82
N PRO A 87 -3.59 -1.53 -6.85
CA PRO A 87 -4.40 -1.40 -5.64
C PRO A 87 -4.77 -2.79 -5.10
N ILE A 88 -4.39 -3.08 -3.84
CA ILE A 88 -4.53 -4.39 -3.22
C ILE A 88 -5.28 -4.27 -1.89
N MET A 89 -6.27 -5.13 -1.69
CA MET A 89 -6.87 -5.35 -0.38
C MET A 89 -6.56 -6.76 0.12
N ILE A 90 -5.93 -6.88 1.29
CA ILE A 90 -5.74 -8.13 2.03
C ILE A 90 -6.89 -8.27 3.03
N THR A 91 -7.65 -9.36 2.95
CA THR A 91 -8.83 -9.51 3.81
C THR A 91 -8.48 -9.76 5.26
N VAL A 92 -9.28 -9.18 6.16
CA VAL A 92 -9.31 -9.53 7.60
C VAL A 92 -10.50 -10.44 7.95
N ASP A 93 -11.32 -10.80 6.95
CA ASP A 93 -12.47 -11.71 7.09
C ASP A 93 -12.49 -12.82 6.03
N PRO A 94 -11.56 -13.77 6.09
CA PRO A 94 -11.45 -14.83 5.08
C PRO A 94 -12.66 -15.76 5.02
N LYS A 95 -13.50 -15.78 6.06
CA LYS A 95 -14.72 -16.60 6.07
C LYS A 95 -15.76 -16.08 5.08
N ARG A 96 -15.85 -14.78 4.89
CA ARG A 96 -16.75 -14.12 3.93
C ARG A 96 -16.04 -13.80 2.62
N ASP A 97 -14.81 -13.29 2.70
CA ASP A 97 -14.00 -12.89 1.57
C ASP A 97 -13.19 -14.06 1.01
N THR A 98 -13.90 -15.02 0.44
CA THR A 98 -13.29 -16.16 -0.24
C THR A 98 -12.77 -15.76 -1.62
N VAL A 99 -11.89 -16.58 -2.23
CA VAL A 99 -11.36 -16.37 -3.59
C VAL A 99 -12.46 -15.99 -4.59
N SER A 100 -13.60 -16.66 -4.54
CA SER A 100 -14.70 -16.43 -5.48
C SER A 100 -15.56 -15.20 -5.17
N LYS A 101 -15.43 -14.60 -3.99
CA LYS A 101 -16.32 -13.51 -3.53
C LYS A 101 -15.60 -12.17 -3.40
N ILE A 102 -14.33 -12.16 -3.03
CA ILE A 102 -13.58 -10.94 -2.69
C ILE A 102 -13.41 -9.99 -3.90
N GLY A 103 -13.31 -10.49 -5.11
CA GLY A 103 -12.99 -9.67 -6.28
C GLY A 103 -14.14 -8.79 -6.76
N ALA A 104 -15.39 -9.30 -6.75
CA ALA A 104 -16.51 -8.57 -7.34
C ALA A 104 -16.83 -7.22 -6.65
N PRO A 105 -16.85 -7.11 -5.31
CA PRO A 105 -17.01 -5.84 -4.63
C PRO A 105 -15.87 -4.86 -4.90
N LEU A 106 -14.62 -5.32 -4.92
CA LEU A 106 -13.45 -4.49 -5.15
C LEU A 106 -13.43 -3.88 -6.56
N LYS A 107 -13.82 -4.66 -7.56
CA LYS A 107 -13.92 -4.19 -8.96
C LYS A 107 -15.01 -3.15 -9.21
N GLN A 108 -15.90 -2.91 -8.26
CA GLN A 108 -16.85 -1.81 -8.31
C GLN A 108 -16.16 -0.46 -8.01
N HIS A 109 -15.03 -0.49 -7.30
CA HIS A 109 -14.22 0.71 -7.03
C HIS A 109 -13.23 0.99 -8.17
N HIS A 110 -12.49 -0.04 -8.61
CA HIS A 110 -11.54 0.07 -9.73
C HIS A 110 -11.34 -1.30 -10.39
N PRO A 111 -11.23 -1.39 -11.73
CA PRO A 111 -11.09 -2.68 -12.44
C PRO A 111 -9.85 -3.47 -12.04
N ASP A 112 -8.76 -2.79 -11.68
CA ASP A 112 -7.47 -3.40 -11.37
C ASP A 112 -7.29 -3.74 -9.89
N PHE A 113 -8.31 -3.51 -9.06
CA PHE A 113 -8.26 -3.93 -7.67
C PHE A 113 -8.03 -5.44 -7.54
N ILE A 114 -7.06 -5.78 -6.71
CA ILE A 114 -6.70 -7.16 -6.37
C ILE A 114 -7.13 -7.44 -4.93
N GLY A 115 -7.98 -8.44 -4.75
CA GLY A 115 -8.35 -8.94 -3.43
C GLY A 115 -7.51 -10.16 -3.10
N LEU A 116 -6.81 -10.14 -1.95
CA LEU A 116 -6.03 -11.25 -1.45
C LEU A 116 -6.71 -11.89 -0.24
N THR A 117 -6.74 -13.22 -0.23
CA THR A 117 -7.29 -14.05 0.85
C THR A 117 -6.40 -15.28 1.05
N GLY A 118 -6.67 -16.06 2.08
CA GLY A 118 -5.89 -17.27 2.37
C GLY A 118 -6.41 -17.99 3.61
N SER A 119 -5.63 -18.97 4.08
CA SER A 119 -5.89 -19.58 5.39
C SER A 119 -5.65 -18.54 6.51
N GLU A 120 -6.25 -18.76 7.68
CA GLU A 120 -6.03 -17.90 8.85
C GLU A 120 -4.54 -17.80 9.20
N ASP A 121 -3.79 -18.91 9.12
CA ASP A 121 -2.35 -18.94 9.39
C ASP A 121 -1.55 -18.11 8.36
N ALA A 122 -1.88 -18.22 7.07
CA ALA A 122 -1.20 -17.44 6.03
C ALA A 122 -1.50 -15.94 6.14
N LEU A 123 -2.75 -15.59 6.48
CA LEU A 123 -3.14 -14.20 6.72
C LEU A 123 -2.47 -13.65 7.99
N GLN A 124 -2.32 -14.47 9.04
CA GLN A 124 -1.63 -14.04 10.25
C GLN A 124 -0.17 -13.65 9.99
N VAL A 125 0.54 -14.38 9.11
CA VAL A 125 1.88 -13.99 8.67
C VAL A 125 1.89 -12.59 8.07
N ALA A 126 0.92 -12.28 7.20
CA ALA A 126 0.80 -10.94 6.62
C ALA A 126 0.43 -9.88 7.68
N TYR A 127 -0.48 -10.18 8.61
CA TYR A 127 -0.84 -9.25 9.68
C TYR A 127 0.36 -8.93 10.57
N ASP A 128 1.13 -9.94 10.96
CA ASP A 128 2.32 -9.77 11.80
C ASP A 128 3.37 -8.92 11.08
N ALA A 129 3.64 -9.20 9.79
CA ALA A 129 4.61 -8.47 8.98
C ALA A 129 4.24 -6.98 8.84
N TYR A 130 2.97 -6.66 8.72
CA TYR A 130 2.49 -5.28 8.55
C TYR A 130 1.99 -4.63 9.85
N SER A 131 2.21 -5.28 11.00
CA SER A 131 1.77 -4.80 12.31
C SER A 131 0.27 -4.51 12.37
N VAL A 132 -0.53 -5.36 11.74
CA VAL A 132 -1.99 -5.26 11.69
C VAL A 132 -2.61 -6.09 12.79
N GLU A 133 -3.21 -5.43 13.77
CA GLU A 133 -4.03 -6.09 14.76
C GLU A 133 -5.46 -6.24 14.23
N LYS A 134 -6.04 -7.43 14.40
CA LYS A 134 -7.40 -7.76 14.01
C LYS A 134 -8.16 -8.29 15.21
N GLU A 135 -9.32 -7.67 15.49
CA GLU A 135 -10.22 -8.10 16.58
C GLU A 135 -11.69 -8.01 16.12
N GLU A 136 -12.47 -9.05 16.35
CA GLU A 136 -13.92 -8.98 16.20
C GLU A 136 -14.51 -8.19 17.37
N ILE A 137 -15.10 -7.02 17.10
CA ILE A 137 -15.63 -6.11 18.12
C ILE A 137 -17.06 -6.50 18.49
N PHE A 138 -17.91 -6.76 17.50
CA PHE A 138 -19.28 -7.19 17.66
C PHE A 138 -19.83 -7.84 16.39
N PHE A 139 -20.97 -8.50 16.52
CA PHE A 139 -21.72 -9.05 15.40
C PHE A 139 -22.91 -8.14 15.08
N ASP A 140 -22.93 -7.58 13.86
CA ASP A 140 -24.06 -6.83 13.34
C ASP A 140 -25.06 -7.80 12.69
N PRO A 141 -26.38 -7.76 13.02
CA PRO A 141 -27.37 -8.67 12.46
C PRO A 141 -27.57 -8.54 10.95
N GLU A 142 -27.28 -7.38 10.36
CA GLU A 142 -27.45 -7.10 8.92
C GLU A 142 -26.14 -7.33 8.15
N PHE A 143 -25.00 -6.86 8.70
CA PHE A 143 -23.72 -6.85 8.02
C PHE A 143 -22.75 -7.94 8.49
N GLY A 144 -23.09 -8.70 9.54
CA GLY A 144 -22.25 -9.76 10.10
C GLY A 144 -21.15 -9.26 11.04
N PRO A 145 -20.06 -10.01 11.24
CA PRO A 145 -19.01 -9.63 12.16
C PRO A 145 -18.33 -8.32 11.74
N VAL A 146 -18.12 -7.44 12.72
CA VAL A 146 -17.43 -6.17 12.56
C VAL A 146 -16.09 -6.27 13.23
N PHE A 147 -15.03 -6.00 12.44
CA PHE A 147 -13.66 -6.10 12.90
C PHE A 147 -13.03 -4.72 13.11
N SER A 148 -12.27 -4.57 14.21
CA SER A 148 -11.18 -3.59 14.30
C SER A 148 -10.00 -4.12 13.51
N HIS A 149 -9.34 -3.28 12.74
CA HIS A 149 -8.15 -3.60 11.98
C HIS A 149 -7.32 -2.34 11.72
N GLY A 150 -6.08 -2.49 11.28
CA GLY A 150 -5.25 -1.36 10.87
C GLY A 150 -5.90 -0.53 9.77
N SER A 151 -5.81 0.80 9.87
CA SER A 151 -6.46 1.73 8.93
C SER A 151 -5.50 2.41 7.96
N PHE A 152 -4.21 2.09 8.00
CA PHE A 152 -3.24 2.69 7.09
C PHE A 152 -3.23 1.99 5.73
N ILE A 153 -2.95 2.78 4.69
CA ILE A 153 -2.61 2.30 3.36
C ILE A 153 -1.09 2.30 3.28
N TYR A 154 -0.52 1.16 2.91
CA TYR A 154 0.92 0.97 2.75
C TYR A 154 1.28 1.14 1.27
N LEU A 155 2.26 1.99 0.97
CA LEU A 155 2.86 2.07 -0.34
C LEU A 155 4.08 1.16 -0.37
N LEU A 156 4.07 0.15 -1.25
CA LEU A 156 5.19 -0.73 -1.50
C LEU A 156 5.82 -0.43 -2.86
N ASP A 157 7.11 -0.69 -2.97
CA ASP A 157 7.74 -0.79 -4.28
C ASP A 157 7.40 -2.12 -4.97
N ALA A 158 7.88 -2.31 -6.19
CA ALA A 158 7.67 -3.54 -6.96
C ALA A 158 8.26 -4.80 -6.31
N LYS A 159 9.21 -4.65 -5.38
CA LYS A 159 9.87 -5.77 -4.68
C LYS A 159 9.23 -6.08 -3.33
N GLY A 160 8.19 -5.32 -2.96
CA GLY A 160 7.48 -5.50 -1.69
C GLY A 160 8.05 -4.74 -0.50
N GLU A 161 9.05 -3.88 -0.72
CA GLU A 161 9.57 -3.03 0.34
C GLU A 161 8.61 -1.88 0.63
N VAL A 162 8.28 -1.65 1.90
CA VAL A 162 7.38 -0.57 2.31
C VAL A 162 8.11 0.76 2.24
N LEU A 163 7.68 1.63 1.34
CA LEU A 163 8.23 2.97 1.14
C LEU A 163 7.69 3.99 2.14
N THR A 164 6.39 3.93 2.38
CA THR A 164 5.68 4.79 3.34
C THR A 164 4.29 4.23 3.62
N LEU A 165 3.60 4.84 4.58
CA LEU A 165 2.20 4.57 4.86
C LEU A 165 1.46 5.87 5.16
N PHE A 166 0.17 5.91 4.85
CA PHE A 166 -0.67 7.08 5.07
C PHE A 166 -2.11 6.71 5.41
N PRO A 167 -2.83 7.57 6.14
CA PRO A 167 -4.20 7.30 6.52
C PRO A 167 -5.17 7.53 5.34
N PRO A 168 -6.31 6.82 5.25
CA PRO A 168 -7.28 6.93 4.16
C PRO A 168 -8.13 8.22 4.20
N ILE A 169 -7.85 9.12 5.12
CA ILE A 169 -8.50 10.42 5.25
C ILE A 169 -7.80 11.54 4.47
N LEU A 170 -6.67 11.24 3.83
CA LEU A 170 -6.03 12.19 2.92
C LEU A 170 -6.89 12.44 1.69
N ALA A 171 -6.80 13.65 1.15
CA ALA A 171 -7.34 13.92 -0.18
C ALA A 171 -6.61 13.04 -1.22
N PRO A 172 -7.31 12.42 -2.18
CA PRO A 172 -6.69 11.54 -3.18
C PRO A 172 -5.52 12.19 -3.94
N GLU A 173 -5.63 13.48 -4.25
CA GLU A 173 -4.58 14.24 -4.92
C GLU A 173 -3.30 14.31 -4.08
N ALA A 174 -3.43 14.56 -2.77
CA ALA A 174 -2.29 14.59 -1.86
C ALA A 174 -1.65 13.20 -1.71
N ALA A 175 -2.46 12.14 -1.69
CA ALA A 175 -1.97 10.77 -1.68
C ALA A 175 -1.23 10.43 -3.00
N ALA A 176 -1.77 10.83 -4.15
CA ALA A 176 -1.13 10.64 -5.45
C ALA A 176 0.23 11.38 -5.55
N GLU A 177 0.33 12.60 -4.99
CA GLU A 177 1.60 13.33 -4.90
C GLU A 177 2.63 12.58 -4.05
N ILE A 178 2.21 12.02 -2.89
CA ILE A 178 3.08 11.20 -2.03
C ILE A 178 3.57 9.99 -2.82
N VAL A 179 2.67 9.21 -3.45
CA VAL A 179 3.02 8.04 -4.24
C VAL A 179 4.01 8.41 -5.34
N THR A 180 3.70 9.42 -6.14
CA THR A 180 4.57 9.90 -7.22
C THR A 180 5.96 10.24 -6.72
N LYS A 181 6.07 10.95 -5.60
CA LYS A 181 7.35 11.34 -5.00
C LYS A 181 8.19 10.11 -4.65
N TYR A 182 7.60 9.11 -3.97
CA TYR A 182 8.34 7.93 -3.54
C TYR A 182 8.73 7.04 -4.73
N VAL A 183 7.79 6.75 -5.64
CA VAL A 183 8.05 5.90 -6.79
C VAL A 183 9.12 6.50 -7.71
N LYS A 184 9.10 7.81 -7.97
CA LYS A 184 10.15 8.49 -8.75
C LYS A 184 11.50 8.56 -8.05
N SER A 185 11.57 8.39 -6.74
CA SER A 185 12.82 8.42 -5.99
C SER A 185 13.62 7.12 -6.06
N ILE A 186 12.96 6.01 -6.44
CA ILE A 186 13.55 4.65 -6.48
C ILE A 186 13.80 4.14 -7.90
N GLY A 187 13.29 4.79 -8.94
CA GLY A 187 13.52 4.51 -10.37
C GLY A 187 14.63 5.35 -10.92
#